data_c6857bb35e22b7455df882d6d6d5db6e
#
_entry.id   c6857bb35e22b7455df882d6d6d5db6e
#
_cell.length_a   1.000
_cell.length_b   1.000
_cell.length_c   1.000
_cell.angle_alpha   90.00
_cell.angle_beta   90.00
_cell.angle_gamma   90.00
#
_symmetry.space_group_name_H-M   'P 1'
#
loop_
_entity.id
_entity.type
_entity.pdbx_description
1 polymer ?
#
loop_
_entity_poly.entity_id
_entity_poly.type
_entity_poly.pdbx_seq_one_letter_code
_entity_poly.pdbx_strand_id
1 'polypeptide(L)'
;MITNPLFRECLAKVSDETRAEFNLSFEIADRIDALLKKKGISQKELAAMMGKRESEISKWLTGRHNFTTKTLASISLALGEPIVNVPA
;
A
#
# COMPACT_ATOMS: atom_id res chain seq x y z
N MET A 1 -4.82 19.29 27.01
CA MET A 1 -3.69 18.89 26.19
C MET A 1 -3.15 20.13 25.46
N ILE A 2 -1.87 20.34 25.59
CA ILE A 2 -1.23 21.48 24.95
C ILE A 2 -0.73 21.06 23.60
N THR A 3 -1.16 21.77 22.58
CA THR A 3 -0.69 21.52 21.23
C THR A 3 0.35 22.58 20.89
N ASN A 4 1.52 22.13 20.51
CA ASN A 4 2.57 23.02 20.01
C ASN A 4 2.05 23.75 18.78
N PRO A 5 2.11 25.09 18.73
CA PRO A 5 1.66 25.84 17.55
C PRO A 5 2.35 25.41 16.26
N LEU A 6 3.63 25.07 16.32
CA LEU A 6 4.37 24.56 15.16
C LEU A 6 3.81 23.23 14.67
N PHE A 7 3.44 22.37 15.60
CA PHE A 7 2.84 21.09 15.26
C PHE A 7 1.48 21.28 14.57
N ARG A 8 0.67 22.23 15.07
CA ARG A 8 -0.60 22.56 14.42
C ARG A 8 -0.40 23.09 13.02
N GLU A 9 0.59 23.97 12.82
CA GLU A 9 0.92 24.48 11.50
C GLU A 9 1.34 23.36 10.56
N CYS A 10 2.15 22.42 11.04
CA CYS A 10 2.55 21.28 10.24
C CYS A 10 1.36 20.42 9.83
N LEU A 11 0.43 20.16 10.75
CA LEU A 11 -0.78 19.40 10.46
C LEU A 11 -1.69 20.15 9.47
N ALA A 12 -1.81 21.46 9.63
CA ALA A 12 -2.63 22.30 8.75
C ALA A 12 -2.05 22.34 7.33
N LYS A 13 -0.75 22.15 7.18
CA LYS A 13 -0.08 22.14 5.87
C LYS A 13 -0.19 20.82 5.14
N VAL A 14 -0.64 19.75 5.81
CA VAL A 14 -0.88 18.48 5.15
C VAL A 14 -2.09 18.65 4.24
N SER A 15 -1.86 18.59 2.94
CA SER A 15 -2.92 18.78 1.96
C SER A 15 -3.90 17.62 1.98
N ASP A 16 -5.11 17.87 1.49
CA ASP A 16 -6.11 16.83 1.31
C ASP A 16 -5.62 15.76 0.33
N GLU A 17 -4.84 16.16 -0.66
CA GLU A 17 -4.21 15.26 -1.61
C GLU A 17 -3.25 14.29 -0.93
N THR A 18 -2.42 14.79 -0.01
CA THR A 18 -1.48 13.97 0.74
C THR A 18 -2.22 12.98 1.63
N ARG A 19 -3.29 13.40 2.28
CA ARG A 19 -4.13 12.51 3.09
C ARG A 19 -4.78 11.42 2.24
N ALA A 20 -5.29 11.78 1.09
CA ALA A 20 -5.88 10.83 0.16
C ALA A 20 -4.85 9.81 -0.33
N GLU A 21 -3.62 10.26 -0.59
CA GLU A 21 -2.51 9.39 -0.99
C GLU A 21 -2.19 8.37 0.10
N PHE A 22 -2.05 8.82 1.35
CA PHE A 22 -1.80 7.90 2.47
C PHE A 22 -2.93 6.91 2.66
N ASN A 23 -4.18 7.38 2.62
CA ASN A 23 -5.34 6.51 2.77
C ASN A 23 -5.37 5.45 1.67
N LEU A 24 -5.09 5.84 0.43
CA LEU A 24 -5.05 4.92 -0.70
C LEU A 24 -3.94 3.88 -0.52
N SER A 25 -2.76 4.32 -0.09
CA SER A 25 -1.63 3.40 0.15
C SER A 25 -1.95 2.38 1.23
N PHE A 26 -2.63 2.77 2.30
CA PHE A 26 -3.09 1.84 3.34
C PHE A 26 -4.14 0.87 2.82
N GLU A 27 -5.10 1.34 2.05
CA GLU A 27 -6.13 0.49 1.45
C GLU A 27 -5.52 -0.55 0.51
N ILE A 28 -4.53 -0.15 -0.28
CA ILE A 28 -3.81 -1.05 -1.17
C ILE A 28 -3.07 -2.12 -0.35
N ALA A 29 -2.36 -1.70 0.70
CA ALA A 29 -1.66 -2.63 1.57
C ALA A 29 -2.62 -3.64 2.21
N ASP A 30 -3.75 -3.19 2.72
CA ASP A 30 -4.78 -4.05 3.29
C ASP A 30 -5.34 -5.03 2.27
N ARG A 31 -5.57 -4.58 1.05
CA ARG A 31 -6.06 -5.42 -0.04
C ARG A 31 -5.06 -6.53 -0.37
N ILE A 32 -3.77 -6.18 -0.46
CA ILE A 32 -2.71 -7.16 -0.73
C ILE A 32 -2.65 -8.18 0.40
N ASP A 33 -2.65 -7.72 1.65
CA ASP A 33 -2.61 -8.61 2.81
C ASP A 33 -3.81 -9.56 2.84
N ALA A 34 -4.99 -9.05 2.58
CA ALA A 34 -6.20 -9.85 2.53
C ALA A 34 -6.14 -10.92 1.45
N LEU A 35 -5.61 -10.59 0.27
CA LEU A 35 -5.45 -11.55 -0.82
C LEU A 35 -4.42 -12.62 -0.49
N LEU A 36 -3.32 -12.25 0.15
CA LEU A 36 -2.31 -13.22 0.59
C LEU A 36 -2.91 -14.21 1.57
N LYS A 37 -3.67 -13.73 2.53
CA LYS A 37 -4.35 -14.60 3.51
C LYS A 37 -5.39 -15.49 2.86
N LYS A 38 -6.20 -14.93 1.98
CA LYS A 38 -7.24 -15.67 1.25
C LYS A 38 -6.65 -16.80 0.43
N LYS A 39 -5.50 -16.57 -0.20
CA LYS A 39 -4.84 -17.55 -1.08
C LYS A 39 -3.83 -18.43 -0.37
N GLY A 40 -3.55 -18.18 0.91
CA GLY A 40 -2.55 -18.90 1.67
C GLY A 40 -1.14 -18.69 1.15
N ILE A 41 -0.84 -17.52 0.62
CA ILE A 41 0.47 -17.15 0.08
C ILE A 41 1.21 -16.31 1.10
N SER A 42 2.47 -16.66 1.41
CA SER A 42 3.32 -15.88 2.29
C SER A 42 3.94 -14.70 1.55
N GLN A 43 4.45 -13.73 2.31
CA GLN A 43 5.20 -12.62 1.74
C GLN A 43 6.42 -13.12 0.96
N LYS A 44 7.10 -14.13 1.48
CA LYS A 44 8.25 -14.76 0.84
C LYS A 44 7.87 -15.39 -0.50
N GLU A 45 6.74 -16.08 -0.54
CA GLU A 45 6.23 -16.68 -1.76
C GLU A 45 5.87 -15.63 -2.80
N LEU A 46 5.21 -14.55 -2.40
CA LEU A 46 4.89 -13.46 -3.31
C LEU A 46 6.16 -12.82 -3.86
N ALA A 47 7.16 -12.61 -3.02
CA ALA A 47 8.45 -12.08 -3.45
C ALA A 47 9.08 -12.97 -4.52
N ALA A 48 9.07 -14.28 -4.30
CA ALA A 48 9.59 -15.24 -5.27
C ALA A 48 8.82 -15.19 -6.59
N MET A 49 7.49 -15.11 -6.53
CA MET A 49 6.63 -15.03 -7.70
C MET A 49 6.90 -13.79 -8.54
N MET A 50 7.27 -12.69 -7.90
CA MET A 50 7.50 -11.40 -8.56
C MET A 50 8.98 -11.11 -8.85
N GLY A 51 9.89 -12.00 -8.44
CA GLY A 51 11.32 -11.76 -8.59
C GLY A 51 11.82 -10.60 -7.73
N LYS A 52 11.24 -10.43 -6.56
CA LYS A 52 11.57 -9.34 -5.63
C LYS A 52 12.06 -9.90 -4.30
N ARG A 53 12.59 -9.01 -3.46
CA ARG A 53 13.02 -9.37 -2.11
C ARG A 53 11.83 -9.33 -1.16
N GLU A 54 11.83 -10.22 -0.18
CA GLU A 54 10.80 -10.22 0.87
C GLU A 54 10.71 -8.88 1.59
N SER A 55 11.85 -8.20 1.79
CA SER A 55 11.87 -6.88 2.41
C SER A 55 11.10 -5.83 1.64
N GLU A 56 11.05 -5.95 0.31
CA GLU A 56 10.24 -5.06 -0.52
C GLU A 56 8.75 -5.30 -0.29
N ILE A 57 8.35 -6.56 -0.23
CA ILE A 57 6.95 -6.92 0.06
C ILE A 57 6.55 -6.40 1.45
N SER A 58 7.42 -6.58 2.43
CA SER A 58 7.17 -6.06 3.79
C SER A 58 6.95 -4.56 3.80
N LYS A 59 7.73 -3.81 3.02
CA LYS A 59 7.54 -2.36 2.89
C LYS A 59 6.17 -2.02 2.32
N TRP A 60 5.71 -2.76 1.33
CA TRP A 60 4.38 -2.54 0.75
C TRP A 60 3.28 -2.68 1.80
N LEU A 61 3.42 -3.66 2.69
CA LEU A 61 2.41 -3.96 3.69
C LEU A 61 2.41 -3.00 4.89
N THR A 62 3.39 -2.11 4.98
CA THR A 62 3.37 -1.06 6.01
C THR A 62 2.28 -0.01 5.77
N GLY A 63 1.77 0.07 4.54
CA GLY A 63 0.79 1.09 4.16
C GLY A 63 1.41 2.45 3.84
N ARG A 64 2.73 2.56 3.89
CA ARG A 64 3.44 3.83 3.64
C ARG A 64 4.12 3.87 2.28
N HIS A 65 4.06 2.78 1.53
CA HIS A 65 4.71 2.69 0.24
C HIS A 65 3.91 3.46 -0.82
N ASN A 66 4.60 4.20 -1.66
CA ASN A 66 3.99 4.88 -2.80
C ASN A 66 4.01 3.92 -3.99
N PHE A 67 2.90 3.24 -4.23
CA PHE A 67 2.77 2.28 -5.31
C PHE A 67 2.67 2.98 -6.66
N THR A 68 3.41 2.47 -7.63
CA THR A 68 3.22 2.89 -9.02
C THR A 68 2.15 2.03 -9.67
N THR A 69 1.54 2.53 -10.72
CA THR A 69 0.56 1.77 -11.51
C THR A 69 1.19 0.48 -12.04
N LYS A 70 2.44 0.54 -12.45
CA LYS A 70 3.19 -0.63 -12.93
C LYS A 70 3.30 -1.70 -11.85
N THR A 71 3.64 -1.31 -10.62
CA THR A 71 3.75 -2.23 -9.49
C THR A 71 2.40 -2.86 -9.17
N LEU A 72 1.34 -2.07 -9.14
CA LEU A 72 -0.02 -2.56 -8.89
C LEU A 72 -0.45 -3.58 -9.94
N ALA A 73 -0.17 -3.31 -11.20
CA ALA A 73 -0.46 -4.24 -12.28
C ALA A 73 0.29 -5.55 -12.12
N SER A 74 1.58 -5.48 -11.75
CA SER A 74 2.41 -6.66 -11.52
C SER A 74 1.90 -7.51 -10.36
N ILE A 75 1.50 -6.89 -9.26
CA ILE A 75 0.92 -7.59 -8.10
C ILE A 75 -0.39 -8.26 -8.50
N SER A 76 -1.23 -7.56 -9.24
CA SER A 76 -2.52 -8.09 -9.71
C SER A 76 -2.33 -9.33 -10.58
N LEU A 77 -1.34 -9.29 -11.48
CA LEU A 77 -1.01 -10.45 -12.31
C LEU A 77 -0.50 -11.63 -11.47
N ALA A 78 0.37 -11.35 -10.52
CA ALA A 78 0.92 -12.40 -9.66
C ALA A 78 -0.16 -13.08 -8.80
N LEU A 79 -1.09 -12.32 -8.29
CA LEU A 79 -2.17 -12.82 -7.42
C LEU A 79 -3.42 -13.26 -8.18
N GLY A 80 -3.52 -12.92 -9.46
CA GLY A 80 -4.66 -13.30 -10.29
C GLY A 80 -5.96 -12.56 -9.96
N GLU A 81 -5.89 -11.46 -9.21
CA GLU A 81 -7.04 -10.63 -8.85
C GLU A 81 -6.65 -9.16 -8.84
N PRO A 82 -7.57 -8.26 -9.17
CA PRO A 82 -7.26 -6.83 -9.18
C PRO A 82 -6.99 -6.31 -7.77
N ILE A 83 -5.95 -5.51 -7.64
CA ILE A 83 -5.63 -4.83 -6.39
C ILE A 83 -6.44 -3.53 -6.29
N VAL A 84 -6.54 -2.80 -7.38
CA VAL A 84 -7.30 -1.56 -7.48
C VAL A 84 -8.31 -1.71 -8.62
N ASN A 85 -9.55 -1.31 -8.35
CA ASN A 85 -10.60 -1.30 -9.34
C ASN A 85 -11.01 0.15 -9.60
N VAL A 86 -10.91 0.56 -10.86
CA VAL A 86 -11.33 1.90 -11.27
C VAL A 86 -12.74 1.76 -11.86
N PRO A 87 -13.75 2.36 -11.22
CA PRO A 87 -15.11 2.27 -11.75
C PRO A 87 -15.21 3.00 -13.09
N ALA A 88 -15.97 2.40 -13.98
CA ALA A 88 -16.21 2.95 -15.31
C ALA A 88 -17.15 4.16 -15.25
#